data_946356dc6156df8cdff52ca9d4f76f2b
#
_entry.id   946356dc6156df8cdff52ca9d4f76f2b
#
_cell.length_a   1.000
_cell.length_b   1.000
_cell.length_c   1.000
_cell.angle_alpha   90.00
_cell.angle_beta   90.00
_cell.angle_gamma   90.00
#
_symmetry.space_group_name_H-M   'P 1'
#
loop_
_entity.id
_entity.type
_entity.pdbx_description
1 polymer ?
#
loop_
_entity_poly.entity_id
_entity_poly.type
_entity_poly.pdbx_seq_one_letter_code
_entity_poly.pdbx_strand_id
1 'polypeptide(L)'
;MSDPRSGFYGRVLTTLLEDGLIAADMSVVVSCGGTADRDALLASGFTSVTITNVDNAGENGELAPYGWEQQDAEALTYADGSFDIAIVSAGLHHCRSPHRALLELYRVARVAVVALESRDSALMRLSVRLGAVDEYELGAVAAHGLRAGGVENSSTPNFVYRWTEREVAKTVASFAPHARHRIRFFREFELPDVLVSTARGPRALALRLARPLVSGITRLFPSQANLFGFAIEKPNPARDLHPWMASVDEPDADVIGRRYTIVR
;
A
#
# COMPACT_ATOMS: atom_id res chain seq x y z
N MET A 1 0.19 19.40 -15.89
CA MET A 1 0.47 18.16 -15.12
C MET A 1 1.11 18.61 -13.82
N SER A 2 0.56 18.19 -12.66
CA SER A 2 1.20 18.41 -11.36
C SER A 2 2.51 17.61 -11.30
N ASP A 3 3.51 18.14 -10.59
CA ASP A 3 4.77 17.42 -10.34
C ASP A 3 4.45 16.07 -9.65
N PRO A 4 4.88 14.93 -10.21
CA PRO A 4 4.64 13.61 -9.60
C PRO A 4 5.18 13.49 -8.17
N ARG A 5 6.18 14.30 -7.80
CA ARG A 5 6.70 14.37 -6.41
C ARG A 5 5.76 15.08 -5.44
N SER A 6 4.84 15.91 -5.94
CA SER A 6 3.92 16.68 -5.10
C SER A 6 2.74 15.86 -4.59
N GLY A 7 2.43 14.73 -5.21
CA GLY A 7 1.40 13.79 -4.77
C GLY A 7 1.79 13.02 -3.51
N PHE A 8 0.82 12.42 -2.82
CA PHE A 8 1.06 11.65 -1.60
C PHE A 8 2.12 10.55 -1.81
N TYR A 9 2.07 9.85 -2.93
CA TYR A 9 3.05 8.82 -3.31
C TYR A 9 4.47 9.38 -3.34
N GLY A 10 4.70 10.45 -4.09
CA GLY A 10 6.03 11.06 -4.22
C GLY A 10 6.57 11.56 -2.88
N ARG A 11 5.72 12.12 -2.00
CA ARG A 11 6.13 12.54 -0.66
C ARG A 11 6.55 11.36 0.23
N VAL A 12 5.83 10.23 0.15
CA VAL A 12 6.21 9.01 0.87
C VAL A 12 7.57 8.50 0.41
N LEU A 13 7.78 8.38 -0.92
CA LEU A 13 9.09 7.98 -1.47
C LEU A 13 10.20 8.92 -1.05
N THR A 14 9.99 10.25 -1.16
CA THR A 14 10.97 11.26 -0.75
C THR A 14 11.37 11.10 0.72
N THR A 15 10.38 10.94 1.61
CA THR A 15 10.66 10.76 3.05
C THR A 15 11.46 9.48 3.30
N LEU A 16 11.13 8.37 2.62
CA LEU A 16 11.84 7.10 2.81
C LEU A 16 13.27 7.15 2.25
N LEU A 17 13.52 7.91 1.16
CA LEU A 17 14.84 8.17 0.60
C LEU A 17 15.67 9.04 1.54
N GLU A 18 15.12 10.15 2.03
CA GLU A 18 15.79 11.08 2.97
C GLU A 18 16.15 10.40 4.29
N ASP A 19 15.30 9.50 4.79
CA ASP A 19 15.53 8.72 6.00
C ASP A 19 16.51 7.55 5.79
N GLY A 20 16.92 7.27 4.55
CA GLY A 20 17.84 6.20 4.19
C GLY A 20 17.27 4.78 4.36
N LEU A 21 15.94 4.62 4.44
CA LEU A 21 15.32 3.29 4.45
C LEU A 21 15.37 2.65 3.06
N ILE A 22 15.21 3.45 2.03
CA ILE A 22 15.33 3.04 0.62
C ILE A 22 16.36 3.89 -0.10
N ALA A 23 16.89 3.40 -1.22
CA ALA A 23 17.82 4.13 -2.08
C ALA A 23 17.43 3.97 -3.55
N ALA A 24 17.73 4.96 -4.38
CA ALA A 24 17.30 5.00 -5.78
C ALA A 24 17.95 3.93 -6.69
N ASP A 25 19.07 3.38 -6.26
CA ASP A 25 19.78 2.26 -6.93
C ASP A 25 19.28 0.87 -6.55
N MET A 26 18.36 0.79 -5.58
CA MET A 26 17.73 -0.47 -5.17
C MET A 26 16.81 -1.02 -6.25
N SER A 27 16.75 -2.36 -6.35
CA SER A 27 15.80 -3.06 -7.23
C SER A 27 14.38 -3.00 -6.68
N VAL A 28 13.44 -2.63 -7.53
CA VAL A 28 12.03 -2.42 -7.15
C VAL A 28 11.10 -3.30 -7.97
N VAL A 29 10.17 -3.99 -7.31
CA VAL A 29 8.98 -4.54 -7.95
C VAL A 29 7.76 -3.70 -7.56
N VAL A 30 6.94 -3.34 -8.54
CA VAL A 30 5.65 -2.66 -8.33
C VAL A 30 4.54 -3.62 -8.72
N SER A 31 3.67 -3.96 -7.78
CA SER A 31 2.50 -4.80 -8.06
C SER A 31 1.25 -3.97 -8.30
N CYS A 32 0.38 -4.45 -9.18
CA CYS A 32 -0.82 -3.74 -9.64
C CYS A 32 -0.48 -2.35 -10.21
N GLY A 33 0.74 -2.21 -10.78
CA GLY A 33 1.29 -0.92 -11.17
C GLY A 33 0.87 -0.46 -12.56
N GLY A 34 1.09 0.84 -12.81
CA GLY A 34 0.79 1.49 -14.07
C GLY A 34 1.66 2.73 -14.32
N THR A 35 1.20 3.60 -15.22
CA THR A 35 1.94 4.81 -15.62
C THR A 35 2.15 5.81 -14.48
N ALA A 36 1.23 5.87 -13.51
CA ALA A 36 1.38 6.72 -12.33
C ALA A 36 2.56 6.29 -11.46
N ASP A 37 2.77 4.96 -11.30
CA ASP A 37 3.90 4.41 -10.57
C ASP A 37 5.21 4.69 -11.29
N ARG A 38 5.24 4.45 -12.62
CA ARG A 38 6.39 4.81 -13.47
C ARG A 38 6.79 6.26 -13.25
N ASP A 39 5.84 7.19 -13.34
CA ASP A 39 6.11 8.63 -13.26
C ASP A 39 6.63 9.03 -11.86
N ALA A 40 6.04 8.48 -10.80
CA ALA A 40 6.47 8.73 -9.43
C ALA A 40 7.89 8.21 -9.16
N LEU A 41 8.21 7.00 -9.64
CA LEU A 41 9.51 6.37 -9.45
C LEU A 41 10.60 7.04 -10.30
N LEU A 42 10.30 7.42 -11.54
CA LEU A 42 11.21 8.22 -12.37
C LEU A 42 11.53 9.56 -11.71
N ALA A 43 10.51 10.27 -11.22
CA ALA A 43 10.69 11.54 -10.53
C ALA A 43 11.51 11.38 -9.24
N SER A 44 11.46 10.23 -8.60
CA SER A 44 12.23 9.87 -7.39
C SER A 44 13.63 9.33 -7.70
N GLY A 45 14.00 9.16 -8.97
CA GLY A 45 15.33 8.77 -9.41
C GLY A 45 15.61 7.26 -9.43
N PHE A 46 14.60 6.41 -9.27
CA PHE A 46 14.80 4.95 -9.36
C PHE A 46 15.15 4.53 -10.78
N THR A 47 16.08 3.59 -10.91
CA THR A 47 16.60 3.11 -12.20
C THR A 47 16.34 1.64 -12.48
N SER A 48 16.15 0.81 -11.44
CA SER A 48 15.95 -0.64 -11.54
C SER A 48 14.54 -1.00 -11.05
N VAL A 49 13.56 -0.94 -11.95
CA VAL A 49 12.14 -1.16 -11.62
C VAL A 49 11.51 -2.18 -12.57
N THR A 50 10.77 -3.12 -12.02
CA THR A 50 9.84 -4.01 -12.73
C THR A 50 8.43 -3.67 -12.29
N ILE A 51 7.57 -3.25 -13.22
CA ILE A 51 6.15 -2.96 -12.95
C ILE A 51 5.34 -4.19 -13.36
N THR A 52 4.42 -4.62 -12.50
CA THR A 52 3.63 -5.83 -12.74
C THR A 52 2.15 -5.56 -12.57
N ASN A 53 1.33 -6.28 -13.34
CA ASN A 53 -0.12 -6.29 -13.20
C ASN A 53 -0.67 -7.64 -13.64
N VAL A 54 -1.93 -7.94 -13.27
CA VAL A 54 -2.61 -9.20 -13.63
C VAL A 54 -3.00 -9.24 -15.11
N ASP A 55 -3.20 -8.10 -15.75
CA ASP A 55 -3.49 -7.97 -17.17
C ASP A 55 -2.22 -7.67 -17.99
N ASN A 56 -2.36 -7.57 -19.29
CA ASN A 56 -1.27 -7.29 -20.24
C ASN A 56 -1.22 -5.82 -20.69
N ALA A 57 -1.82 -4.90 -19.97
CA ALA A 57 -1.89 -3.49 -20.38
C ALA A 57 -0.51 -2.82 -20.49
N GLY A 58 0.50 -3.33 -19.76
CA GLY A 58 1.87 -2.80 -19.81
C GLY A 58 2.70 -3.23 -21.03
N GLU A 59 2.22 -4.18 -21.84
CA GLU A 59 2.96 -4.67 -23.02
C GLU A 59 3.17 -3.62 -24.12
N ASN A 60 2.38 -2.56 -24.14
CA ASN A 60 2.41 -1.50 -25.15
C ASN A 60 3.62 -0.54 -25.08
N GLY A 61 4.52 -0.73 -24.11
CA GLY A 61 5.72 0.08 -23.91
C GLY A 61 5.48 1.41 -23.20
N GLU A 62 4.28 1.69 -22.73
CA GLU A 62 3.97 2.92 -21.98
C GLU A 62 4.72 3.03 -20.65
N LEU A 63 5.22 1.91 -20.13
CA LEU A 63 5.95 1.85 -18.86
C LEU A 63 7.46 2.10 -19.01
N ALA A 64 7.95 2.31 -20.23
CA ALA A 64 9.37 2.62 -20.46
C ALA A 64 9.82 3.82 -19.60
N PRO A 65 11.07 3.79 -19.08
CA PRO A 65 12.17 2.87 -19.37
C PRO A 65 12.16 1.59 -18.50
N TYR A 66 11.13 1.37 -17.68
CA TYR A 66 11.05 0.24 -16.76
C TYR A 66 10.58 -1.05 -17.46
N GLY A 67 10.97 -2.19 -16.87
CA GLY A 67 10.46 -3.49 -17.29
C GLY A 67 8.99 -3.68 -16.90
N TRP A 68 8.28 -4.48 -17.68
CA TRP A 68 6.92 -4.92 -17.37
C TRP A 68 6.81 -6.44 -17.41
N GLU A 69 6.06 -7.01 -16.47
CA GLU A 69 5.77 -8.44 -16.41
C GLU A 69 4.32 -8.66 -15.96
N GLN A 70 3.65 -9.64 -16.57
CA GLN A 70 2.34 -10.06 -16.11
C GLN A 70 2.47 -10.95 -14.86
N GLN A 71 1.90 -10.52 -13.73
CA GLN A 71 1.96 -11.22 -12.46
C GLN A 71 0.65 -11.06 -11.68
N ASP A 72 0.27 -12.10 -10.97
CA ASP A 72 -0.77 -12.04 -9.95
C ASP A 72 -0.15 -11.60 -8.62
N ALA A 73 -0.60 -10.47 -8.07
CA ALA A 73 -0.12 -9.94 -6.80
C ALA A 73 -0.32 -10.91 -5.62
N GLU A 74 -1.30 -11.83 -5.71
CA GLU A 74 -1.58 -12.84 -4.69
C GLU A 74 -0.74 -14.12 -4.84
N ALA A 75 0.04 -14.24 -5.93
CA ALA A 75 0.85 -15.42 -6.24
C ALA A 75 2.04 -15.04 -7.13
N LEU A 76 2.91 -14.14 -6.65
CA LEU A 76 4.09 -13.70 -7.39
C LEU A 76 5.04 -14.86 -7.65
N THR A 77 5.47 -15.04 -8.90
CA THR A 77 6.36 -16.15 -9.30
C THR A 77 7.82 -15.94 -8.91
N TYR A 78 8.15 -14.79 -8.34
CA TYR A 78 9.50 -14.45 -7.90
C TYR A 78 9.92 -15.22 -6.65
N ALA A 79 11.22 -15.49 -6.53
CA ALA A 79 11.80 -16.07 -5.32
C ALA A 79 11.73 -15.12 -4.13
N ASP A 80 11.85 -15.65 -2.91
CA ASP A 80 11.91 -14.88 -1.67
C ASP A 80 13.09 -13.90 -1.72
N GLY A 81 12.85 -12.64 -1.35
CA GLY A 81 13.89 -11.61 -1.30
C GLY A 81 14.55 -11.29 -2.66
N SER A 82 13.85 -11.47 -3.78
CA SER A 82 14.38 -11.21 -5.13
C SER A 82 14.50 -9.73 -5.47
N PHE A 83 13.78 -8.87 -4.77
CA PHE A 83 13.86 -7.41 -4.90
C PHE A 83 14.25 -6.75 -3.58
N ASP A 84 14.87 -5.58 -3.65
CA ASP A 84 15.12 -4.79 -2.44
C ASP A 84 13.82 -4.23 -1.89
N ILE A 85 12.98 -3.69 -2.78
CA ILE A 85 11.75 -3.00 -2.42
C ILE A 85 10.58 -3.60 -3.20
N ALA A 86 9.47 -3.85 -2.51
CA ALA A 86 8.20 -4.14 -3.15
C ALA A 86 7.22 -3.01 -2.87
N ILE A 87 6.56 -2.51 -3.93
CA ILE A 87 5.66 -1.35 -3.86
C ILE A 87 4.28 -1.74 -4.40
N VAL A 88 3.23 -1.19 -3.79
CA VAL A 88 1.87 -1.20 -4.32
C VAL A 88 1.19 0.14 -4.01
N SER A 89 0.51 0.70 -5.00
CA SER A 89 -0.24 1.95 -4.84
C SER A 89 -1.66 1.77 -5.36
N ALA A 90 -2.64 1.88 -4.46
CA ALA A 90 -4.08 1.72 -4.76
C ALA A 90 -4.39 0.41 -5.52
N GLY A 91 -3.68 -0.68 -5.20
CA GLY A 91 -3.77 -1.96 -5.90
C GLY A 91 -4.28 -3.12 -5.05
N LEU A 92 -4.01 -3.11 -3.73
CA LEU A 92 -4.39 -4.21 -2.86
C LEU A 92 -5.90 -4.46 -2.81
N HIS A 93 -6.71 -3.40 -2.89
CA HIS A 93 -8.16 -3.51 -2.85
C HIS A 93 -8.78 -4.07 -4.13
N HIS A 94 -8.01 -4.21 -5.22
CA HIS A 94 -8.42 -4.95 -6.42
C HIS A 94 -8.15 -6.47 -6.32
N CYS A 95 -7.35 -6.89 -5.35
CA CYS A 95 -7.09 -8.31 -5.09
C CYS A 95 -8.26 -8.96 -4.36
N ARG A 96 -8.50 -10.27 -4.59
CA ARG A 96 -9.49 -11.04 -3.80
C ARG A 96 -9.09 -11.14 -2.34
N SER A 97 -7.78 -11.23 -2.08
CA SER A 97 -7.22 -11.24 -0.75
C SER A 97 -6.12 -10.18 -0.62
N PRO A 98 -6.48 -8.93 -0.24
CA PRO A 98 -5.51 -7.85 -0.03
C PRO A 98 -4.37 -8.22 0.93
N HIS A 99 -4.67 -9.04 1.94
CA HIS A 99 -3.68 -9.52 2.89
C HIS A 99 -2.69 -10.49 2.25
N ARG A 100 -3.14 -11.41 1.39
CA ARG A 100 -2.27 -12.34 0.68
C ARG A 100 -1.33 -11.59 -0.27
N ALA A 101 -1.85 -10.63 -1.02
CA ALA A 101 -1.05 -9.79 -1.89
C ALA A 101 0.01 -9.00 -1.10
N LEU A 102 -0.35 -8.42 0.05
CA LEU A 102 0.61 -7.76 0.94
C LEU A 102 1.70 -8.73 1.43
N LEU A 103 1.35 -9.97 1.77
CA LEU A 103 2.31 -10.97 2.25
C LEU A 103 3.20 -11.50 1.12
N GLU A 104 2.73 -11.59 -0.11
CA GLU A 104 3.57 -11.89 -1.28
C GLU A 104 4.59 -10.77 -1.53
N LEU A 105 4.17 -9.50 -1.45
CA LEU A 105 5.09 -8.37 -1.51
C LEU A 105 6.13 -8.44 -0.38
N TYR A 106 5.69 -8.78 0.84
CA TYR A 106 6.60 -8.98 1.96
C TYR A 106 7.59 -10.12 1.72
N ARG A 107 7.15 -11.23 1.12
CA ARG A 107 8.01 -12.38 0.80
C ARG A 107 9.10 -12.02 -0.21
N VAL A 108 8.75 -11.35 -1.30
CA VAL A 108 9.68 -11.02 -2.38
C VAL A 108 10.60 -9.83 -2.06
N ALA A 109 10.25 -9.00 -1.08
CA ALA A 109 11.08 -7.87 -0.64
C ALA A 109 12.20 -8.30 0.31
N ARG A 110 13.38 -7.68 0.16
CA ARG A 110 14.56 -7.90 1.02
C ARG A 110 14.77 -6.79 2.03
N VAL A 111 14.43 -5.54 1.70
CA VAL A 111 14.65 -4.35 2.52
C VAL A 111 13.34 -3.78 3.04
N ALA A 112 12.37 -3.49 2.16
CA ALA A 112 11.13 -2.85 2.55
C ALA A 112 9.95 -3.19 1.64
N VAL A 113 8.74 -3.17 2.23
CA VAL A 113 7.48 -3.11 1.49
C VAL A 113 6.87 -1.74 1.70
N VAL A 114 6.47 -1.08 0.62
CA VAL A 114 5.79 0.21 0.64
C VAL A 114 4.40 0.06 0.03
N ALA A 115 3.37 0.38 0.79
CA ALA A 115 1.99 0.34 0.29
C ALA A 115 1.29 1.68 0.53
N LEU A 116 0.54 2.12 -0.47
CA LEU A 116 -0.28 3.32 -0.42
C LEU A 116 -1.72 2.92 -0.74
N GLU A 117 -2.61 3.08 0.23
CA GLU A 117 -3.99 2.61 0.16
C GLU A 117 -4.95 3.59 0.83
N SER A 118 -6.21 3.25 0.80
CA SER A 118 -7.24 3.98 1.53
C SER A 118 -7.22 3.63 3.02
N ARG A 119 -7.47 4.65 3.87
CA ARG A 119 -7.53 4.46 5.32
C ARG A 119 -8.94 4.14 5.80
N ASP A 120 -9.07 3.18 6.72
CA ASP A 120 -10.29 2.99 7.51
C ASP A 120 -10.29 3.92 8.71
N SER A 121 -10.94 5.08 8.58
CA SER A 121 -11.13 6.06 9.64
C SER A 121 -12.61 6.25 9.99
N ALA A 122 -12.89 6.78 11.18
CA ALA A 122 -14.28 7.06 11.55
C ALA A 122 -14.93 8.06 10.58
N LEU A 123 -14.16 9.04 10.10
CA LEU A 123 -14.62 9.99 9.08
C LEU A 123 -14.95 9.30 7.76
N MET A 124 -14.10 8.36 7.31
CA MET A 124 -14.35 7.59 6.09
C MET A 124 -15.58 6.69 6.22
N ARG A 125 -15.71 5.97 7.33
CA ARG A 125 -16.92 5.15 7.60
C ARG A 125 -18.20 6.00 7.61
N LEU A 126 -18.15 7.19 8.20
CA LEU A 126 -19.27 8.14 8.15
C LEU A 126 -19.54 8.61 6.72
N SER A 127 -18.50 8.92 5.94
CA SER A 127 -18.65 9.37 4.56
C SER A 127 -19.27 8.29 3.66
N VAL A 128 -18.88 7.01 3.84
CA VAL A 128 -19.53 5.87 3.17
C VAL A 128 -20.99 5.76 3.57
N ARG A 129 -21.29 5.80 4.88
CA ARG A 129 -22.66 5.71 5.39
C ARG A 129 -23.58 6.80 4.87
N LEU A 130 -23.03 8.00 4.61
CA LEU A 130 -23.75 9.14 4.05
C LEU A 130 -23.78 9.12 2.50
N GLY A 131 -23.21 8.11 1.84
CA GLY A 131 -23.12 8.02 0.37
C GLY A 131 -22.25 9.11 -0.27
N ALA A 132 -21.34 9.71 0.49
CA ALA A 132 -20.39 10.68 -0.02
C ALA A 132 -19.15 10.02 -0.65
N VAL A 133 -18.85 8.79 -0.25
CA VAL A 133 -17.77 7.95 -0.74
C VAL A 133 -18.31 6.55 -1.00
N ASP A 134 -17.90 5.95 -2.10
CA ASP A 134 -18.35 4.62 -2.46
C ASP A 134 -17.68 3.54 -1.59
N GLU A 135 -18.45 2.51 -1.26
CA GLU A 135 -17.97 1.30 -0.59
C GLU A 135 -17.44 0.28 -1.58
N TYR A 136 -18.01 0.28 -2.80
CA TYR A 136 -17.58 -0.52 -3.95
C TYR A 136 -17.17 0.39 -5.09
N GLU A 137 -16.14 0.02 -5.83
CA GLU A 137 -15.54 0.86 -6.88
C GLU A 137 -16.32 0.80 -8.21
N LEU A 138 -17.58 1.25 -8.15
CA LEU A 138 -18.47 1.28 -9.31
C LEU A 138 -17.96 2.23 -10.41
N GLY A 139 -17.32 3.33 -10.02
CA GLY A 139 -16.81 4.34 -10.93
C GLY A 139 -15.71 3.83 -11.85
N ALA A 140 -14.80 2.99 -11.34
CA ALA A 140 -13.72 2.38 -12.13
C ALA A 140 -14.30 1.44 -13.20
N VAL A 141 -15.22 0.57 -12.80
CA VAL A 141 -15.88 -0.36 -13.74
C VAL A 141 -16.71 0.40 -14.79
N ALA A 142 -17.39 1.46 -14.39
CA ALA A 142 -18.14 2.32 -15.34
C ALA A 142 -17.21 3.03 -16.33
N ALA A 143 -16.06 3.54 -15.89
CA ALA A 143 -15.06 4.19 -16.74
C ALA A 143 -14.47 3.24 -17.78
N HIS A 144 -14.40 1.93 -17.48
CA HIS A 144 -13.96 0.88 -18.40
C HIS A 144 -15.10 0.21 -19.20
N GLY A 145 -16.27 0.86 -19.28
CA GLY A 145 -17.41 0.37 -20.08
C GLY A 145 -17.97 -0.96 -19.58
N LEU A 146 -17.93 -1.22 -18.27
CA LEU A 146 -18.39 -2.43 -17.59
C LEU A 146 -17.64 -3.71 -18.02
N ARG A 147 -16.38 -3.59 -18.44
CA ARG A 147 -15.56 -4.72 -18.92
C ARG A 147 -14.35 -5.02 -18.04
N ALA A 148 -13.83 -4.02 -17.33
CA ALA A 148 -12.63 -4.09 -16.51
C ALA A 148 -12.72 -3.09 -15.36
N GLY A 149 -11.68 -3.01 -14.52
CA GLY A 149 -11.56 -2.01 -13.46
C GLY A 149 -12.09 -2.45 -12.11
N GLY A 150 -12.53 -3.71 -11.97
CA GLY A 150 -12.95 -4.32 -10.70
C GLY A 150 -11.91 -5.32 -10.17
N VAL A 151 -12.40 -6.30 -9.40
CA VAL A 151 -11.56 -7.37 -8.83
C VAL A 151 -10.78 -8.08 -9.93
N GLU A 152 -9.45 -8.22 -9.76
CA GLU A 152 -8.57 -8.85 -10.77
C GLU A 152 -8.75 -8.26 -12.17
N ASN A 153 -8.96 -6.95 -12.21
CA ASN A 153 -9.29 -6.20 -13.44
C ASN A 153 -10.51 -6.73 -14.21
N SER A 154 -11.45 -7.40 -13.55
CA SER A 154 -12.70 -7.89 -14.16
C SER A 154 -13.79 -6.81 -14.17
N SER A 155 -14.98 -7.19 -14.68
CA SER A 155 -16.18 -6.36 -14.62
C SER A 155 -16.89 -6.34 -13.26
N THR A 156 -16.41 -7.14 -12.28
CA THR A 156 -17.01 -7.20 -10.95
C THR A 156 -16.43 -6.09 -10.08
N PRO A 157 -17.23 -5.10 -9.63
CA PRO A 157 -16.72 -4.03 -8.77
C PRO A 157 -16.10 -4.62 -7.50
N ASN A 158 -14.89 -4.16 -7.16
CA ASN A 158 -14.22 -4.54 -5.92
C ASN A 158 -14.78 -3.76 -4.72
N PHE A 159 -14.76 -4.40 -3.55
CA PHE A 159 -14.92 -3.73 -2.27
C PHE A 159 -13.68 -2.89 -2.00
N VAL A 160 -13.82 -1.60 -1.70
CA VAL A 160 -12.69 -0.73 -1.38
C VAL A 160 -12.18 -1.06 0.01
N TYR A 161 -11.25 -2.02 0.07
CA TYR A 161 -10.63 -2.43 1.32
C TYR A 161 -9.78 -1.31 1.90
N ARG A 162 -10.16 -0.81 3.08
CA ARG A 162 -9.48 0.28 3.77
C ARG A 162 -8.69 -0.26 4.95
N TRP A 163 -7.46 0.18 5.08
CA TRP A 163 -6.50 -0.35 6.05
C TRP A 163 -6.40 0.47 7.33
N THR A 164 -6.04 -0.20 8.43
CA THR A 164 -5.64 0.41 9.70
C THR A 164 -4.23 -0.01 10.08
N GLU A 165 -3.55 0.78 10.92
CA GLU A 165 -2.22 0.44 11.43
C GLU A 165 -2.19 -0.89 12.16
N ARG A 166 -3.24 -1.14 12.96
CA ARG A 166 -3.38 -2.38 13.73
C ARG A 166 -3.48 -3.59 12.82
N GLU A 167 -4.17 -3.47 11.74
CA GLU A 167 -4.37 -4.53 10.76
C GLU A 167 -3.07 -4.88 10.05
N VAL A 168 -2.36 -3.87 9.53
CA VAL A 168 -1.03 -4.07 8.93
C VAL A 168 -0.09 -4.76 9.92
N ALA A 169 0.02 -4.25 11.15
CA ALA A 169 0.90 -4.82 12.16
C ALA A 169 0.55 -6.29 12.51
N LYS A 170 -0.75 -6.62 12.63
CA LYS A 170 -1.20 -8.00 12.91
C LYS A 170 -0.92 -8.94 11.74
N THR A 171 -1.18 -8.49 10.51
CA THR A 171 -0.95 -9.28 9.30
C THR A 171 0.52 -9.70 9.21
N VAL A 172 1.43 -8.75 9.35
CA VAL A 172 2.87 -9.01 9.25
C VAL A 172 3.38 -9.84 10.43
N ALA A 173 2.95 -9.53 11.67
CA ALA A 173 3.35 -10.28 12.86
C ALA A 173 2.85 -11.74 12.83
N SER A 174 1.70 -12.00 12.19
CA SER A 174 1.19 -13.37 12.02
C SER A 174 1.98 -14.15 10.97
N PHE A 175 2.49 -13.49 9.94
CA PHE A 175 3.26 -14.12 8.88
C PHE A 175 4.71 -14.39 9.27
N ALA A 176 5.35 -13.45 9.96
CA ALA A 176 6.73 -13.54 10.41
C ALA A 176 6.84 -13.35 11.94
N PRO A 177 6.32 -14.33 12.75
CA PRO A 177 6.18 -14.20 14.19
C PRO A 177 7.51 -14.28 14.96
N HIS A 178 8.60 -14.63 14.28
CA HIS A 178 9.93 -14.74 14.86
C HIS A 178 10.61 -13.38 15.11
N ALA A 179 10.11 -12.31 14.47
CA ALA A 179 10.80 -11.02 14.46
C ALA A 179 9.91 -9.83 14.83
N ARG A 180 10.56 -8.80 15.34
CA ARG A 180 9.94 -7.49 15.60
C ARG A 180 10.02 -6.64 14.34
N HIS A 181 8.87 -6.15 13.88
CA HIS A 181 8.77 -5.33 12.69
C HIS A 181 8.77 -3.85 13.06
N ARG A 182 9.47 -3.05 12.26
CA ARG A 182 9.34 -1.60 12.25
C ARG A 182 8.44 -1.22 11.09
N ILE A 183 7.37 -0.50 11.40
CA ILE A 183 6.41 -0.06 10.39
C ILE A 183 6.26 1.45 10.54
N ARG A 184 6.51 2.17 9.45
CA ARG A 184 6.26 3.62 9.36
C ARG A 184 4.89 3.82 8.74
N PHE A 185 4.13 4.78 9.28
CA PHE A 185 2.79 5.08 8.80
C PHE A 185 2.71 6.54 8.33
N PHE A 186 2.17 6.72 7.14
CA PHE A 186 1.95 8.01 6.50
C PHE A 186 0.45 8.25 6.38
N ARG A 187 0.00 9.47 6.63
CA ARG A 187 -1.41 9.82 6.62
C ARG A 187 -1.60 11.18 6.00
N GLU A 188 -2.50 11.28 5.05
CA GLU A 188 -2.83 12.55 4.43
C GLU A 188 -4.32 12.60 4.14
N PHE A 189 -4.86 13.80 4.14
CA PHE A 189 -6.23 14.05 3.73
C PHE A 189 -6.23 14.76 2.38
N GLU A 190 -6.81 14.13 1.39
CA GLU A 190 -7.03 14.69 0.07
C GLU A 190 -8.51 14.58 -0.31
N LEU A 191 -9.08 15.67 -0.79
CA LEU A 191 -10.39 15.63 -1.42
C LEU A 191 -10.18 15.28 -2.90
N PRO A 192 -10.78 14.17 -3.39
CA PRO A 192 -10.66 13.80 -4.79
C PRO A 192 -11.16 14.93 -5.69
N ASP A 193 -10.31 15.36 -6.62
CA ASP A 193 -10.64 16.45 -7.56
C ASP A 193 -11.92 16.16 -8.35
N VAL A 194 -12.20 14.89 -8.64
CA VAL A 194 -13.44 14.44 -9.30
C VAL A 194 -14.67 14.80 -8.49
N LEU A 195 -14.66 14.64 -7.16
CA LEU A 195 -15.78 15.04 -6.30
C LEU A 195 -16.01 16.56 -6.32
N VAL A 196 -14.93 17.32 -6.43
CA VAL A 196 -15.01 18.80 -6.45
C VAL A 196 -15.42 19.31 -7.82
N SER A 197 -14.92 18.71 -8.90
CA SER A 197 -15.17 19.14 -10.28
C SER A 197 -16.52 18.71 -10.82
N THR A 198 -17.03 17.54 -10.38
CA THR A 198 -18.35 17.02 -10.81
C THR A 198 -19.52 17.53 -9.96
N ALA A 199 -19.24 18.04 -8.77
CA ALA A 199 -20.29 18.56 -7.89
C ALA A 199 -20.93 19.82 -8.47
N ARG A 200 -22.25 19.86 -8.47
CA ARG A 200 -23.06 21.02 -8.94
C ARG A 200 -24.04 21.45 -7.87
N GLY A 201 -24.46 22.74 -7.95
CA GLY A 201 -25.47 23.29 -7.06
C GLY A 201 -25.14 23.24 -5.56
N PRO A 202 -26.11 22.94 -4.68
CA PRO A 202 -25.91 22.93 -3.23
C PRO A 202 -24.82 21.98 -2.76
N ARG A 203 -24.59 20.87 -3.47
CA ARG A 203 -23.55 19.88 -3.15
C ARG A 203 -22.15 20.47 -3.34
N ALA A 204 -21.93 21.25 -4.40
CA ALA A 204 -20.65 21.93 -4.62
C ALA A 204 -20.34 22.95 -3.53
N LEU A 205 -21.35 23.70 -3.10
CA LEU A 205 -21.22 24.66 -2.00
C LEU A 205 -20.90 23.94 -0.69
N ALA A 206 -21.63 22.86 -0.38
CA ALA A 206 -21.38 22.05 0.81
C ALA A 206 -19.95 21.48 0.86
N LEU A 207 -19.43 20.94 -0.24
CA LEU A 207 -18.06 20.45 -0.34
C LEU A 207 -17.01 21.55 -0.16
N ARG A 208 -17.25 22.74 -0.76
CA ARG A 208 -16.34 23.90 -0.58
C ARG A 208 -16.30 24.37 0.86
N LEU A 209 -17.44 24.43 1.54
CA LEU A 209 -17.53 24.83 2.95
C LEU A 209 -16.99 23.75 3.89
N ALA A 210 -17.18 22.48 3.58
CA ALA A 210 -16.67 21.37 4.38
C ALA A 210 -15.13 21.21 4.27
N ARG A 211 -14.53 21.59 3.14
CA ARG A 211 -13.10 21.42 2.89
C ARG A 211 -12.19 21.98 4.00
N PRO A 212 -12.29 23.26 4.42
CA PRO A 212 -11.45 23.79 5.47
C PRO A 212 -11.70 23.12 6.83
N LEU A 213 -12.96 22.77 7.12
CA LEU A 213 -13.32 22.08 8.36
C LEU A 213 -12.70 20.68 8.41
N VAL A 214 -12.84 19.89 7.35
CA VAL A 214 -12.26 18.54 7.27
C VAL A 214 -10.74 18.60 7.28
N SER A 215 -10.13 19.56 6.56
CA SER A 215 -8.68 19.77 6.62
C SER A 215 -8.20 20.15 8.02
N GLY A 216 -8.97 20.95 8.76
CA GLY A 216 -8.68 21.27 10.15
C GLY A 216 -8.77 20.07 11.07
N ILE A 217 -9.83 19.27 10.93
CA ILE A 217 -10.03 18.03 11.70
C ILE A 217 -8.88 17.04 11.44
N THR A 218 -8.51 16.82 10.18
CA THR A 218 -7.46 15.85 9.84
C THR A 218 -6.05 16.33 10.24
N ARG A 219 -5.81 17.63 10.33
CA ARG A 219 -4.57 18.19 10.93
C ARG A 219 -4.50 17.94 12.42
N LEU A 220 -5.58 18.14 13.15
CA LEU A 220 -5.66 17.91 14.60
C LEU A 220 -5.72 16.41 14.94
N PHE A 221 -6.37 15.63 14.08
CA PHE A 221 -6.56 14.19 14.24
C PHE A 221 -6.10 13.46 12.97
N PRO A 222 -4.78 13.25 12.76
CA PRO A 222 -4.25 12.60 11.55
C PRO A 222 -4.82 11.18 11.32
N SER A 223 -5.30 10.54 12.37
CA SER A 223 -6.01 9.25 12.28
C SER A 223 -7.31 9.32 11.48
N GLN A 224 -7.83 10.52 11.18
CA GLN A 224 -9.04 10.71 10.36
C GLN A 224 -8.74 10.99 8.87
N ALA A 225 -7.48 10.90 8.46
CA ALA A 225 -7.07 10.98 7.06
C ALA A 225 -7.75 9.89 6.20
N ASN A 226 -7.81 10.10 4.89
CA ASN A 226 -8.34 9.13 3.92
C ASN A 226 -7.26 8.43 3.10
N LEU A 227 -6.09 9.06 2.91
CA LEU A 227 -4.91 8.43 2.33
C LEU A 227 -4.07 7.80 3.44
N PHE A 228 -3.59 6.60 3.16
CA PHE A 228 -2.82 5.79 4.10
C PHE A 228 -1.64 5.14 3.39
N GLY A 229 -0.44 5.52 3.79
CA GLY A 229 0.78 4.86 3.37
C GLY A 229 1.40 4.11 4.54
N PHE A 230 2.04 3.00 4.26
CA PHE A 230 2.88 2.32 5.23
C PHE A 230 4.12 1.73 4.57
N ALA A 231 5.23 1.78 5.31
CA ALA A 231 6.47 1.13 4.92
C ALA A 231 6.84 0.12 6.00
N ILE A 232 6.92 -1.15 5.63
CA ILE A 232 7.33 -2.26 6.50
C ILE A 232 8.80 -2.52 6.25
N GLU A 233 9.65 -2.20 7.22
CA GLU A 233 11.07 -2.54 7.18
C GLU A 233 11.23 -4.04 7.45
N LYS A 234 11.94 -4.74 6.57
CA LYS A 234 12.26 -6.16 6.75
C LYS A 234 13.19 -6.33 7.95
N PRO A 235 12.86 -7.22 8.89
CA PRO A 235 13.67 -7.41 10.07
C PRO A 235 15.04 -8.01 9.73
N ASN A 236 16.07 -7.53 10.41
CA ASN A 236 17.41 -8.13 10.37
C ASN A 236 17.49 -9.22 11.44
N PRO A 237 17.66 -10.51 11.06
CA PRO A 237 17.70 -11.61 12.02
C PRO A 237 18.77 -11.45 13.11
N ALA A 238 19.85 -10.74 12.85
CA ALA A 238 20.92 -10.53 13.83
C ALA A 238 20.52 -9.62 15.01
N ARG A 239 19.47 -8.80 14.88
CA ARG A 239 19.09 -7.80 15.90
C ARG A 239 17.60 -7.70 16.18
N ASP A 240 16.77 -8.16 15.27
CA ASP A 240 15.33 -7.91 15.32
C ASP A 240 14.52 -9.16 15.72
N LEU A 241 15.17 -10.28 16.05
CA LEU A 241 14.48 -11.45 16.59
C LEU A 241 13.77 -11.11 17.92
N HIS A 242 12.66 -11.78 18.17
CA HIS A 242 12.03 -11.73 19.46
C HIS A 242 12.93 -12.37 20.53
N PRO A 243 12.90 -11.90 21.79
CA PRO A 243 13.76 -12.45 22.87
C PRO A 243 13.60 -13.95 23.15
N TRP A 244 12.49 -14.55 22.69
CA TRP A 244 12.23 -15.99 22.82
C TRP A 244 12.65 -16.80 21.59
N MET A 245 13.36 -16.19 20.64
CA MET A 245 13.92 -16.85 19.47
C MET A 245 15.44 -16.88 19.54
N ALA A 246 16.02 -18.05 19.36
CA ALA A 246 17.47 -18.23 19.22
C ALA A 246 17.92 -18.00 17.77
N SER A 247 17.10 -18.38 16.80
CA SER A 247 17.26 -18.13 15.37
C SER A 247 15.92 -17.87 14.70
N VAL A 248 15.87 -17.72 13.39
CA VAL A 248 14.61 -17.53 12.62
C VAL A 248 13.67 -18.73 12.79
N ASP A 249 14.22 -19.94 12.89
CA ASP A 249 13.47 -21.20 12.93
C ASP A 249 13.48 -21.88 14.28
N GLU A 250 14.28 -21.39 15.24
CA GLU A 250 14.45 -22.04 16.53
C GLU A 250 14.08 -21.14 17.71
N PRO A 251 13.21 -21.61 18.60
CA PRO A 251 12.90 -20.91 19.85
C PRO A 251 14.05 -21.03 20.86
N ASP A 252 14.22 -20.03 21.71
CA ASP A 252 15.14 -20.07 22.85
C ASP A 252 14.50 -20.85 24.01
N ALA A 253 14.94 -22.10 24.19
CA ALA A 253 14.41 -23.00 25.21
C ALA A 253 14.63 -22.50 26.65
N ASP A 254 15.75 -21.77 26.89
CA ASP A 254 16.04 -21.22 28.21
C ASP A 254 15.09 -20.06 28.56
N VAL A 255 14.83 -19.21 27.60
CA VAL A 255 13.88 -18.10 27.77
C VAL A 255 12.46 -18.60 27.98
N ILE A 256 12.01 -19.56 27.16
CA ILE A 256 10.68 -20.15 27.24
C ILE A 256 10.53 -20.95 28.54
N GLY A 257 11.53 -21.75 28.90
CA GLY A 257 11.52 -22.62 30.09
C GLY A 257 11.44 -21.88 31.43
N ARG A 258 11.83 -20.59 31.45
CA ARG A 258 11.63 -19.74 32.66
C ARG A 258 10.17 -19.47 32.97
N ARG A 259 9.28 -19.62 32.01
CA ARG A 259 7.86 -19.27 32.14
C ARG A 259 6.92 -20.46 31.96
N TYR A 260 7.33 -21.44 31.19
CA TYR A 260 6.51 -22.59 30.79
C TYR A 260 7.26 -23.90 30.95
N THR A 261 6.55 -24.97 31.30
CA THR A 261 7.12 -26.33 31.27
C THR A 261 7.26 -26.79 29.82
N ILE A 262 8.49 -27.09 29.40
CA ILE A 262 8.76 -27.63 28.08
C ILE A 262 8.51 -29.14 28.12
N VAL A 263 7.50 -29.60 27.38
CA VAL A 263 7.24 -31.05 27.20
C VAL A 263 8.19 -31.54 26.12
N ARG A 264 9.00 -32.54 26.45
CA ARG A 264 9.95 -33.18 25.53
C ARG A 264 9.34 -34.41 24.88
#